data_4a2b27f000470a1731252b907b7641ce
#
_entry.id   4a2b27f000470a1731252b907b7641ce
#
_cell.length_a   1.000
_cell.length_b   1.000
_cell.length_c   1.000
_cell.angle_alpha   90.00
_cell.angle_beta   90.00
_cell.angle_gamma   90.00
#
_symmetry.space_group_name_H-M   'P 1'
#
loop_
_entity.id
_entity.type
_entity.pdbx_description
1 polymer ?
#
loop_
_entity_poly.entity_id
_entity_poly.type
_entity_poly.pdbx_seq_one_letter_code
_entity_poly.pdbx_strand_id
1 'polypeptide(L)'
;MNISNKYGLRNSPPVRTSDGLADEAHPEMGMASKLLCLFPSSLVNYLIALAAIFSINFILPRLMPGDPLQAIYGQEALVVMSDEMEAQLIRQLSLDKSWWDQMLAYILSLMQGDLGFSYYYREQVSQVILGALPWTLLLTGLALVLATAIGLILGIESGYARGSSLDRGLVAGLMFLGGFPDFFIGILLLLIFAVSLQVLPISGATSPYAGHEGLAHIADILKHLALPLASMILVQLGGIFLLTRNTIVTLLEESFILTARAKGCPERCIKYAHAGRNCLLPLTTATGLRIPQLLTGALFIEIVFSYPGVGSLLNTAIDARDYPLIQGILLVITLTVLTANFLVDLLYSRLDPRVRYAH
;
A
#
# COMPACT_ATOMS: atom_id res chain seq x y z
N MET A 1 5.74 65.41 -50.05
CA MET A 1 4.37 65.06 -49.65
C MET A 1 4.46 64.14 -48.41
N ASN A 2 4.03 64.63 -47.28
CA ASN A 2 4.39 64.29 -45.89
C ASN A 2 3.50 63.11 -45.38
N ILE A 3 4.09 62.00 -45.04
CA ILE A 3 3.37 60.90 -44.38
C ILE A 3 4.05 60.64 -43.06
N SER A 4 3.80 61.51 -42.08
CA SER A 4 4.13 61.25 -40.68
C SER A 4 3.00 61.81 -39.83
N ASN A 5 2.00 61.01 -39.55
CA ASN A 5 1.10 61.25 -38.42
C ASN A 5 0.04 60.14 -38.30
N LYS A 6 0.37 58.99 -37.77
CA LYS A 6 -0.69 57.99 -37.40
C LYS A 6 -0.25 56.95 -36.36
N TYR A 7 0.49 57.30 -35.30
CA TYR A 7 0.55 56.52 -34.10
C TYR A 7 0.73 57.43 -32.89
N GLY A 8 -0.38 57.72 -32.23
CA GLY A 8 -0.42 58.50 -31.01
C GLY A 8 0.26 57.77 -29.85
N LEU A 9 1.44 58.24 -29.50
CA LEU A 9 2.09 57.87 -28.24
C LEU A 9 1.44 58.65 -27.11
N ARG A 10 0.58 57.99 -26.33
CA ARG A 10 0.01 58.52 -25.08
C ARG A 10 1.09 58.48 -23.98
N ASN A 11 1.24 59.60 -23.33
CA ASN A 11 2.07 59.92 -22.17
C ASN A 11 2.08 58.82 -21.13
N SER A 12 3.27 58.32 -20.81
CA SER A 12 3.55 57.51 -19.62
C SER A 12 3.55 58.41 -18.37
N PRO A 13 2.90 58.05 -17.27
CA PRO A 13 3.02 58.79 -16.02
C PRO A 13 4.39 58.57 -15.39
N PRO A 14 4.89 59.51 -14.57
CA PRO A 14 6.23 59.45 -13.99
C PRO A 14 6.35 58.25 -12.98
N VAL A 15 7.51 57.57 -13.06
CA VAL A 15 7.94 56.56 -12.14
C VAL A 15 8.00 57.15 -10.72
N ARG A 16 7.10 56.75 -9.83
CA ARG A 16 7.21 56.99 -8.39
C ARG A 16 8.38 56.20 -7.82
N THR A 17 9.37 56.92 -7.39
CA THR A 17 10.46 56.39 -6.53
C THR A 17 9.87 55.80 -5.23
N SER A 18 10.18 54.55 -4.97
CA SER A 18 9.78 53.81 -3.79
C SER A 18 10.71 54.11 -2.61
N ASP A 19 10.57 55.29 -2.01
CA ASP A 19 11.14 55.60 -0.69
C ASP A 19 9.96 55.95 0.22
N GLY A 20 9.54 54.99 1.06
CA GLY A 20 8.54 55.23 2.10
C GLY A 20 7.51 54.15 2.40
N LEU A 21 7.88 52.90 2.42
CA LEU A 21 7.09 51.83 3.10
C LEU A 21 8.03 50.82 3.73
N ALA A 22 8.78 51.26 4.70
CA ALA A 22 9.42 50.41 5.69
C ALA A 22 8.70 50.68 7.00
N ASP A 23 7.80 49.81 7.38
CA ASP A 23 7.41 49.41 8.71
C ASP A 23 6.00 48.77 8.71
N GLU A 24 5.80 47.70 7.94
CA GLU A 24 4.74 46.77 8.29
C GLU A 24 5.33 45.74 9.23
N ALA A 25 5.01 45.88 10.50
CA ALA A 25 5.33 44.96 11.57
C ALA A 25 4.88 43.55 11.17
N HIS A 26 5.84 42.67 10.87
CA HIS A 26 5.57 41.22 10.76
C HIS A 26 5.00 40.77 12.10
N PRO A 27 3.80 40.19 12.15
CA PRO A 27 3.29 39.64 13.41
C PRO A 27 4.30 38.59 13.87
N GLU A 28 4.78 38.76 15.11
CA GLU A 28 5.66 37.78 15.75
C GLU A 28 5.01 36.40 15.66
N MET A 29 5.54 35.57 14.80
CA MET A 29 5.13 34.17 14.71
C MET A 29 5.42 33.51 16.04
N GLY A 30 4.39 33.02 16.70
CA GLY A 30 4.48 32.38 18.00
C GLY A 30 5.51 31.24 17.98
N MET A 31 6.08 30.93 19.12
CA MET A 31 7.12 29.90 19.31
C MET A 31 6.73 28.54 18.69
N ALA A 32 5.43 28.22 18.64
CA ALA A 32 4.87 27.05 18.01
C ALA A 32 5.01 27.07 16.46
N SER A 33 4.85 28.23 15.80
CA SER A 33 5.02 28.35 14.36
C SER A 33 6.49 28.31 13.94
N LYS A 34 7.41 28.81 14.78
CA LYS A 34 8.85 28.68 14.56
C LYS A 34 9.36 27.25 14.70
N LEU A 35 8.77 26.44 15.60
CA LEU A 35 9.06 25.01 15.73
C LEU A 35 8.54 24.20 14.53
N LEU A 36 7.38 24.57 13.98
CA LEU A 36 6.82 23.92 12.78
C LEU A 36 7.64 24.18 11.51
N CYS A 37 8.29 25.36 11.40
CA CYS A 37 9.18 25.68 10.28
C CYS A 37 10.54 24.97 10.33
N LEU A 38 10.93 24.37 11.46
CA LEU A 38 12.19 23.61 11.61
C LEU A 38 12.08 22.17 11.08
N PHE A 39 10.87 21.65 10.92
CA PHE A 39 10.65 20.31 10.37
C PHE A 39 10.15 20.41 8.92
N PRO A 40 10.68 19.62 7.99
CA PRO A 40 10.13 19.55 6.65
C PRO A 40 8.64 19.17 6.75
N SER A 41 7.79 19.84 5.98
CA SER A 41 6.32 19.68 5.99
C SER A 41 5.88 18.21 5.93
N SER A 42 6.65 17.38 5.26
CA SER A 42 6.46 15.93 5.19
C SER A 42 6.53 15.26 6.57
N LEU A 43 7.50 15.62 7.43
CA LEU A 43 7.65 15.00 8.75
C LEU A 43 6.48 15.33 9.67
N VAL A 44 5.99 16.58 9.62
CA VAL A 44 4.81 17.01 10.39
C VAL A 44 3.58 16.21 9.97
N ASN A 45 3.37 16.04 8.66
CA ASN A 45 2.28 15.24 8.14
C ASN A 45 2.35 13.77 8.60
N TYR A 46 3.53 13.17 8.61
CA TYR A 46 3.73 11.81 9.12
C TYR A 46 3.47 11.71 10.63
N LEU A 47 3.87 12.69 11.42
CA LEU A 47 3.59 12.72 12.86
C LEU A 47 2.09 12.87 13.15
N ILE A 48 1.39 13.72 12.41
CA ILE A 48 -0.07 13.86 12.51
C ILE A 48 -0.77 12.55 12.13
N ALA A 49 -0.35 11.94 11.02
CA ALA A 49 -0.87 10.65 10.59
C ALA A 49 -0.64 9.57 11.66
N LEU A 50 0.56 9.51 12.23
CA LEU A 50 0.90 8.56 13.29
C LEU A 50 0.02 8.76 14.53
N ALA A 51 -0.17 10.01 14.98
CA ALA A 51 -1.03 10.33 16.11
C ALA A 51 -2.50 9.95 15.84
N ALA A 52 -3.01 10.22 14.63
CA ALA A 52 -4.35 9.81 14.22
C ALA A 52 -4.50 8.28 14.21
N ILE A 53 -3.50 7.56 13.71
CA ILE A 53 -3.47 6.11 13.67
C ILE A 53 -3.52 5.50 15.07
N PHE A 54 -2.67 5.97 15.98
CA PHE A 54 -2.69 5.49 17.37
C PHE A 54 -4.03 5.75 18.04
N SER A 55 -4.63 6.92 17.79
CA SER A 55 -5.95 7.26 18.34
C SER A 55 -7.05 6.35 17.79
N ILE A 56 -7.09 6.14 16.48
CA ILE A 56 -8.09 5.28 15.83
C ILE A 56 -7.88 3.83 16.28
N ASN A 57 -6.64 3.34 16.32
CA ASN A 57 -6.32 1.99 16.72
C ASN A 57 -6.71 1.70 18.19
N PHE A 58 -6.57 2.69 19.05
CA PHE A 58 -7.03 2.61 20.45
C PHE A 58 -8.55 2.60 20.56
N ILE A 59 -9.23 3.46 19.80
CA ILE A 59 -10.68 3.67 19.89
C ILE A 59 -11.47 2.53 19.22
N LEU A 60 -11.00 2.04 18.05
CA LEU A 60 -11.74 1.12 17.20
C LEU A 60 -12.19 -0.17 17.90
N PRO A 61 -11.35 -0.91 18.64
CA PRO A 61 -11.79 -2.10 19.36
C PRO A 61 -12.80 -1.78 20.48
N ARG A 62 -12.70 -0.59 21.08
CA ARG A 62 -13.61 -0.15 22.14
C ARG A 62 -15.00 0.27 21.64
N LEU A 63 -15.11 0.55 20.34
CA LEU A 63 -16.38 0.79 19.67
C LEU A 63 -17.04 -0.50 19.17
N MET A 64 -16.33 -1.61 19.16
CA MET A 64 -16.93 -2.89 18.76
C MET A 64 -17.99 -3.33 19.79
N PRO A 65 -19.16 -3.80 19.34
CA PRO A 65 -20.20 -4.26 20.24
C PRO A 65 -19.76 -5.53 20.95
N GLY A 66 -19.81 -5.54 22.29
CA GLY A 66 -19.46 -6.69 23.15
C GLY A 66 -18.63 -6.26 24.35
N ASP A 67 -18.67 -7.10 25.39
CA ASP A 67 -17.87 -6.94 26.58
C ASP A 67 -16.49 -7.57 26.37
N PRO A 68 -15.37 -6.87 26.66
CA PRO A 68 -14.02 -7.46 26.60
C PRO A 68 -13.87 -8.74 27.41
N LEU A 69 -14.58 -8.86 28.54
CA LEU A 69 -14.58 -10.08 29.35
C LEU A 69 -15.28 -11.24 28.66
N GLN A 70 -16.36 -10.96 27.91
CA GLN A 70 -17.03 -11.98 27.08
C GLN A 70 -16.12 -12.51 25.98
N ALA A 71 -15.27 -11.65 25.42
CA ALA A 71 -14.33 -12.04 24.41
C ALA A 71 -13.23 -12.96 24.92
N ILE A 72 -12.78 -12.75 26.16
CA ILE A 72 -11.68 -13.51 26.78
C ILE A 72 -12.15 -14.85 27.34
N TYR A 73 -13.30 -14.86 28.03
CA TYR A 73 -13.75 -16.00 28.81
C TYR A 73 -14.96 -16.73 28.23
N GLY A 74 -15.61 -16.14 27.21
CA GLY A 74 -16.85 -16.66 26.65
C GLY A 74 -18.09 -16.28 27.48
N GLN A 75 -19.24 -16.30 26.82
CA GLN A 75 -20.52 -15.91 27.46
C GLN A 75 -20.93 -16.89 28.56
N GLU A 76 -20.60 -18.17 28.39
CA GLU A 76 -20.94 -19.24 29.39
C GLU A 76 -20.12 -19.10 30.67
N ALA A 77 -18.85 -18.71 30.57
CA ALA A 77 -17.99 -18.55 31.74
C ALA A 77 -18.40 -17.35 32.60
N LEU A 78 -18.89 -16.26 31.99
CA LEU A 78 -19.37 -15.07 32.69
C LEU A 78 -20.65 -15.32 33.48
N VAL A 79 -21.54 -16.19 32.99
CA VAL A 79 -22.78 -16.55 33.70
C VAL A 79 -22.49 -17.34 35.00
N VAL A 80 -21.36 -18.05 35.05
CA VAL A 80 -20.93 -18.86 36.20
C VAL A 80 -19.96 -18.09 37.10
N MET A 81 -19.43 -16.96 36.63
CA MET A 81 -18.42 -16.17 37.35
C MET A 81 -19.10 -15.38 38.50
N SER A 82 -18.44 -15.34 39.65
CA SER A 82 -18.91 -14.51 40.76
C SER A 82 -18.60 -13.04 40.50
N ASP A 83 -19.46 -12.12 41.00
CA ASP A 83 -19.27 -10.65 40.89
C ASP A 83 -17.88 -10.20 41.40
N GLU A 84 -17.32 -10.90 42.41
CA GLU A 84 -16.00 -10.60 42.94
C GLU A 84 -14.87 -10.98 41.97
N MET A 85 -15.01 -12.06 41.24
CA MET A 85 -14.06 -12.51 40.20
C MET A 85 -14.08 -11.60 39.01
N GLU A 86 -15.28 -11.18 38.58
CA GLU A 86 -15.48 -10.20 37.50
C GLU A 86 -14.82 -8.86 37.84
N ALA A 87 -15.06 -8.34 39.05
CA ALA A 87 -14.45 -7.11 39.54
C ALA A 87 -12.91 -7.17 39.64
N GLN A 88 -12.35 -8.35 39.97
CA GLN A 88 -10.91 -8.55 39.97
C GLN A 88 -10.33 -8.52 38.56
N LEU A 89 -10.98 -9.16 37.59
CA LEU A 89 -10.56 -9.18 36.19
C LEU A 89 -10.62 -7.80 35.54
N ILE A 90 -11.68 -7.03 35.80
CA ILE A 90 -11.83 -5.64 35.36
C ILE A 90 -10.64 -4.78 35.82
N ARG A 91 -10.24 -4.93 37.12
CA ARG A 91 -9.08 -4.24 37.66
C ARG A 91 -7.75 -4.74 37.07
N GLN A 92 -7.61 -6.04 36.89
CA GLN A 92 -6.41 -6.66 36.35
C GLN A 92 -6.17 -6.25 34.90
N LEU A 93 -7.24 -6.10 34.12
CA LEU A 93 -7.21 -5.63 32.73
C LEU A 93 -7.23 -4.10 32.63
N SER A 94 -7.23 -3.39 33.78
CA SER A 94 -7.27 -1.92 33.83
C SER A 94 -8.46 -1.29 33.06
N LEU A 95 -9.57 -2.00 32.96
CA LEU A 95 -10.78 -1.54 32.28
C LEU A 95 -11.57 -0.53 33.12
N ASP A 96 -11.30 -0.45 34.43
CA ASP A 96 -11.84 0.51 35.40
C ASP A 96 -11.19 1.90 35.33
N LYS A 97 -10.05 2.02 34.64
CA LYS A 97 -9.33 3.28 34.52
C LYS A 97 -9.98 4.23 33.51
N SER A 98 -9.69 5.53 33.65
CA SER A 98 -10.15 6.52 32.66
C SER A 98 -9.60 6.22 31.26
N TRP A 99 -10.33 6.60 30.22
CA TRP A 99 -9.91 6.40 28.84
C TRP A 99 -8.53 7.02 28.53
N TRP A 100 -8.21 8.14 29.19
CA TRP A 100 -6.91 8.81 29.05
C TRP A 100 -5.78 7.99 29.67
N ASP A 101 -5.99 7.40 30.84
CA ASP A 101 -5.00 6.55 31.50
C ASP A 101 -4.75 5.29 30.72
N GLN A 102 -5.82 4.69 30.15
CA GLN A 102 -5.70 3.52 29.28
C GLN A 102 -4.95 3.86 27.98
N MET A 103 -5.23 5.02 27.36
CA MET A 103 -4.53 5.47 26.15
C MET A 103 -3.05 5.74 26.43
N LEU A 104 -2.74 6.39 27.55
CA LEU A 104 -1.36 6.65 27.94
C LEU A 104 -0.59 5.34 28.20
N ALA A 105 -1.21 4.40 28.91
CA ALA A 105 -0.63 3.08 29.15
C ALA A 105 -0.37 2.34 27.84
N TYR A 106 -1.33 2.37 26.90
CA TYR A 106 -1.19 1.79 25.56
C TYR A 106 -0.01 2.40 24.78
N ILE A 107 0.12 3.74 24.76
CA ILE A 107 1.24 4.40 24.08
C ILE A 107 2.57 4.02 24.73
N LEU A 108 2.64 3.97 26.05
CA LEU A 108 3.86 3.59 26.78
C LEU A 108 4.27 2.13 26.51
N SER A 109 3.29 1.21 26.45
CA SER A 109 3.55 -0.19 26.06
C SER A 109 4.08 -0.29 24.65
N LEU A 110 3.50 0.46 23.71
CA LEU A 110 3.96 0.51 22.32
C LEU A 110 5.41 1.05 22.20
N MET A 111 5.77 2.07 22.99
CA MET A 111 7.14 2.59 23.01
C MET A 111 8.15 1.57 23.53
N GLN A 112 7.72 0.60 24.34
CA GLN A 112 8.55 -0.52 24.82
C GLN A 112 8.55 -1.70 23.86
N GLY A 113 7.80 -1.62 22.75
CA GLY A 113 7.64 -2.71 21.78
C GLY A 113 6.68 -3.82 22.23
N ASP A 114 5.93 -3.57 23.31
CA ASP A 114 4.95 -4.52 23.82
C ASP A 114 3.59 -4.25 23.16
N LEU A 115 3.18 -5.19 22.30
CA LEU A 115 1.88 -5.19 21.61
C LEU A 115 0.78 -5.90 22.42
N GLY A 116 1.12 -6.42 23.60
CA GLY A 116 0.21 -7.16 24.45
C GLY A 116 0.21 -8.66 24.17
N PHE A 117 -0.77 -9.34 24.74
CA PHE A 117 -0.91 -10.80 24.73
C PHE A 117 -2.21 -11.19 24.03
N SER A 118 -2.11 -12.11 23.05
CA SER A 118 -3.27 -12.67 22.33
C SER A 118 -3.98 -13.69 23.22
N TYR A 119 -5.27 -13.49 23.42
CA TYR A 119 -6.07 -14.41 24.23
C TYR A 119 -6.41 -15.72 23.49
N TYR A 120 -6.59 -15.61 22.17
CA TYR A 120 -6.90 -16.75 21.31
C TYR A 120 -5.69 -17.67 21.10
N TYR A 121 -4.55 -17.10 20.72
CA TYR A 121 -3.32 -17.87 20.47
C TYR A 121 -2.53 -18.19 21.74
N ARG A 122 -2.82 -17.50 22.85
CA ARG A 122 -2.10 -17.63 24.13
C ARG A 122 -0.59 -17.39 24.00
N GLU A 123 -0.24 -16.42 23.17
CA GLU A 123 1.13 -16.02 22.87
C GLU A 123 1.24 -14.50 22.79
N GLN A 124 2.45 -13.95 22.77
CA GLN A 124 2.65 -12.53 22.54
C GLN A 124 2.19 -12.13 21.15
N VAL A 125 1.46 -11.03 21.04
CA VAL A 125 0.93 -10.51 19.77
C VAL A 125 2.04 -10.31 18.74
N SER A 126 3.22 -9.84 19.17
CA SER A 126 4.38 -9.66 18.30
C SER A 126 4.84 -10.97 17.65
N GLN A 127 4.86 -12.08 18.38
CA GLN A 127 5.27 -13.38 17.86
C GLN A 127 4.25 -13.93 16.85
N VAL A 128 2.96 -13.82 17.18
CA VAL A 128 1.87 -14.25 16.30
C VAL A 128 1.93 -13.49 14.96
N ILE A 129 2.09 -12.14 15.01
CA ILE A 129 2.18 -11.31 13.80
C ILE A 129 3.45 -11.63 13.01
N LEU A 130 4.61 -11.78 13.67
CA LEU A 130 5.87 -12.11 12.99
C LEU A 130 5.82 -13.48 12.31
N GLY A 131 5.00 -14.40 12.79
CA GLY A 131 4.75 -15.68 12.11
C GLY A 131 3.96 -15.54 10.80
N ALA A 132 3.02 -14.60 10.74
CA ALA A 132 2.15 -14.38 9.58
C ALA A 132 2.73 -13.37 8.57
N LEU A 133 3.45 -12.35 9.03
CA LEU A 133 3.95 -11.25 8.21
C LEU A 133 4.81 -11.69 7.01
N PRO A 134 5.74 -12.65 7.14
CA PRO A 134 6.54 -13.12 6.00
C PRO A 134 5.70 -13.69 4.85
N TRP A 135 4.58 -14.34 5.15
CA TRP A 135 3.69 -14.90 4.14
C TRP A 135 2.96 -13.80 3.35
N THR A 136 2.44 -12.79 4.03
CA THR A 136 1.86 -11.60 3.37
C THR A 136 2.89 -10.87 2.49
N LEU A 137 4.11 -10.66 3.02
CA LEU A 137 5.17 -9.99 2.27
C LEU A 137 5.63 -10.81 1.06
N LEU A 138 5.70 -12.13 1.20
CA LEU A 138 6.02 -13.02 0.07
C LEU A 138 4.97 -12.92 -1.03
N LEU A 139 3.68 -13.03 -0.67
CA LEU A 139 2.58 -12.96 -1.62
C LEU A 139 2.51 -11.60 -2.31
N THR A 140 2.49 -10.52 -1.54
CA THR A 140 2.37 -9.15 -2.06
C THR A 140 3.61 -8.70 -2.83
N GLY A 141 4.80 -9.03 -2.33
CA GLY A 141 6.06 -8.70 -2.98
C GLY A 141 6.21 -9.39 -4.33
N LEU A 142 5.93 -10.70 -4.40
CA LEU A 142 5.95 -11.42 -5.67
C LEU A 142 4.86 -10.92 -6.63
N ALA A 143 3.64 -10.64 -6.14
CA ALA A 143 2.57 -10.08 -6.96
C ALA A 143 2.99 -8.74 -7.58
N LEU A 144 3.59 -7.86 -6.81
CA LEU A 144 4.08 -6.57 -7.27
C LEU A 144 5.15 -6.71 -8.37
N VAL A 145 6.17 -7.53 -8.10
CA VAL A 145 7.29 -7.73 -9.02
C VAL A 145 6.80 -8.38 -10.33
N LEU A 146 6.02 -9.44 -10.24
CA LEU A 146 5.56 -10.17 -11.42
C LEU A 146 4.53 -9.36 -12.23
N ALA A 147 3.56 -8.70 -11.57
CA ALA A 147 2.60 -7.84 -12.26
C ALA A 147 3.32 -6.68 -12.97
N THR A 148 4.34 -6.09 -12.32
CA THR A 148 5.13 -5.01 -12.93
C THR A 148 5.95 -5.51 -14.12
N ALA A 149 6.63 -6.64 -13.99
CA ALA A 149 7.43 -7.21 -15.06
C ALA A 149 6.58 -7.62 -16.27
N ILE A 150 5.49 -8.34 -16.04
CA ILE A 150 4.55 -8.78 -17.08
C ILE A 150 3.88 -7.57 -17.73
N GLY A 151 3.37 -6.63 -16.91
CA GLY A 151 2.72 -5.40 -17.38
C GLY A 151 3.64 -4.50 -18.20
N LEU A 152 4.91 -4.41 -17.82
CA LEU A 152 5.94 -3.71 -18.58
C LEU A 152 6.15 -4.36 -19.97
N ILE A 153 6.36 -5.67 -20.01
CA ILE A 153 6.60 -6.39 -21.27
C ILE A 153 5.38 -6.27 -22.20
N LEU A 154 4.20 -6.60 -21.70
CA LEU A 154 2.96 -6.53 -22.47
C LEU A 154 2.64 -5.10 -22.91
N GLY A 155 2.88 -4.12 -22.05
CA GLY A 155 2.65 -2.70 -22.36
C GLY A 155 3.60 -2.17 -23.42
N ILE A 156 4.88 -2.57 -23.40
CA ILE A 156 5.85 -2.23 -24.46
C ILE A 156 5.41 -2.85 -25.79
N GLU A 157 5.08 -4.15 -25.79
CA GLU A 157 4.65 -4.87 -27.00
C GLU A 157 3.39 -4.22 -27.62
N SER A 158 2.39 -3.98 -26.81
CA SER A 158 1.11 -3.39 -27.20
C SER A 158 1.26 -1.94 -27.66
N GLY A 159 2.02 -1.11 -26.92
CA GLY A 159 2.27 0.28 -27.28
C GLY A 159 3.02 0.44 -28.59
N TYR A 160 3.98 -0.45 -28.85
CA TYR A 160 4.74 -0.49 -30.10
C TYR A 160 3.87 -0.94 -31.29
N ALA A 161 2.97 -1.90 -31.07
CA ALA A 161 2.05 -2.42 -32.08
C ALA A 161 0.65 -1.75 -31.98
N ARG A 162 0.59 -0.46 -31.63
CA ARG A 162 -0.66 0.29 -31.44
C ARG A 162 -1.64 0.10 -32.60
N GLY A 163 -2.90 -0.22 -32.27
CA GLY A 163 -3.97 -0.44 -33.23
C GLY A 163 -4.02 -1.83 -33.87
N SER A 164 -3.06 -2.71 -33.56
CA SER A 164 -3.09 -4.12 -33.97
C SER A 164 -4.17 -4.93 -33.26
N SER A 165 -4.47 -6.13 -33.75
CA SER A 165 -5.37 -7.07 -33.10
C SER A 165 -4.89 -7.48 -31.71
N LEU A 166 -3.58 -7.65 -31.52
CA LEU A 166 -2.94 -7.94 -30.25
C LEU A 166 -3.16 -6.79 -29.25
N ASP A 167 -2.89 -5.56 -29.67
CA ASP A 167 -3.11 -4.35 -28.83
C ASP A 167 -4.57 -4.26 -28.37
N ARG A 168 -5.51 -4.38 -29.30
CA ARG A 168 -6.95 -4.33 -28.99
C ARG A 168 -7.40 -5.45 -28.06
N GLY A 169 -6.89 -6.68 -28.29
CA GLY A 169 -7.22 -7.84 -27.48
C GLY A 169 -6.68 -7.71 -26.04
N LEU A 170 -5.42 -7.26 -25.88
CA LEU A 170 -4.83 -7.03 -24.55
C LEU A 170 -5.54 -5.90 -23.80
N VAL A 171 -5.82 -4.78 -24.47
CA VAL A 171 -6.57 -3.67 -23.83
C VAL A 171 -7.94 -4.15 -23.39
N ALA A 172 -8.71 -4.82 -24.26
CA ALA A 172 -10.04 -5.27 -23.90
C ALA A 172 -10.02 -6.33 -22.78
N GLY A 173 -9.14 -7.35 -22.88
CA GLY A 173 -9.06 -8.43 -21.90
C GLY A 173 -8.58 -7.98 -20.54
N LEU A 174 -7.51 -7.20 -20.49
CA LEU A 174 -6.94 -6.75 -19.21
C LEU A 174 -7.80 -5.67 -18.53
N MET A 175 -8.48 -4.82 -19.31
CA MET A 175 -9.45 -3.87 -18.74
C MET A 175 -10.70 -4.59 -18.21
N PHE A 176 -11.17 -5.62 -18.90
CA PHE A 176 -12.27 -6.45 -18.42
C PHE A 176 -11.89 -7.15 -17.09
N LEU A 177 -10.73 -7.79 -17.02
CA LEU A 177 -10.26 -8.43 -15.79
C LEU A 177 -10.03 -7.43 -14.64
N GLY A 178 -9.46 -6.27 -14.92
CA GLY A 178 -9.25 -5.20 -13.93
C GLY A 178 -10.54 -4.54 -13.41
N GLY A 179 -11.70 -4.83 -14.00
CA GLY A 179 -13.00 -4.39 -13.51
C GLY A 179 -13.56 -5.23 -12.35
N PHE A 180 -12.94 -6.36 -12.04
CA PHE A 180 -13.36 -7.24 -10.95
C PHE A 180 -12.48 -7.04 -9.71
N PRO A 181 -13.04 -7.20 -8.49
CA PRO A 181 -12.23 -7.26 -7.27
C PRO A 181 -11.30 -8.48 -7.26
N ASP A 182 -10.13 -8.34 -6.61
CA ASP A 182 -9.10 -9.39 -6.55
C ASP A 182 -9.64 -10.70 -6.00
N PHE A 183 -10.41 -10.65 -4.92
CA PHE A 183 -10.99 -11.84 -4.29
C PHE A 183 -11.99 -12.57 -5.20
N PHE A 184 -12.72 -11.85 -6.04
CA PHE A 184 -13.67 -12.46 -6.99
C PHE A 184 -12.93 -13.29 -8.03
N ILE A 185 -11.87 -12.74 -8.62
CA ILE A 185 -10.98 -13.49 -9.52
C ILE A 185 -10.35 -14.67 -8.77
N GLY A 186 -9.95 -14.48 -7.51
CA GLY A 186 -9.44 -15.55 -6.64
C GLY A 186 -10.42 -16.71 -6.50
N ILE A 187 -11.69 -16.43 -6.19
CA ILE A 187 -12.74 -17.46 -6.08
C ILE A 187 -12.94 -18.18 -7.42
N LEU A 188 -12.98 -17.45 -8.53
CA LEU A 188 -13.14 -18.08 -9.86
C LEU A 188 -11.97 -19.02 -10.18
N LEU A 189 -10.73 -18.59 -9.93
CA LEU A 189 -9.56 -19.43 -10.14
C LEU A 189 -9.56 -20.64 -9.22
N LEU A 190 -9.94 -20.48 -7.95
CA LEU A 190 -10.07 -21.58 -7.00
C LEU A 190 -11.10 -22.61 -7.49
N LEU A 191 -12.29 -22.17 -7.90
CA LEU A 191 -13.34 -23.07 -8.40
C LEU A 191 -12.91 -23.83 -9.67
N ILE A 192 -12.21 -23.17 -10.58
CA ILE A 192 -11.76 -23.80 -11.83
C ILE A 192 -10.59 -24.76 -11.57
N PHE A 193 -9.48 -24.27 -10.97
CA PHE A 193 -8.23 -25.02 -10.92
C PHE A 193 -8.10 -25.94 -9.72
N ALA A 194 -8.67 -25.56 -8.56
CA ALA A 194 -8.57 -26.39 -7.36
C ALA A 194 -9.75 -27.33 -7.20
N VAL A 195 -10.99 -26.87 -7.45
CA VAL A 195 -12.19 -27.69 -7.23
C VAL A 195 -12.52 -28.53 -8.46
N SER A 196 -12.63 -27.91 -9.66
CA SER A 196 -13.08 -28.62 -10.87
C SER A 196 -11.98 -29.43 -11.52
N LEU A 197 -10.81 -28.85 -11.73
CA LEU A 197 -9.66 -29.50 -12.38
C LEU A 197 -8.75 -30.27 -11.40
N GLN A 198 -8.80 -29.95 -10.11
CA GLN A 198 -8.01 -30.58 -9.04
C GLN A 198 -6.48 -30.61 -9.31
N VAL A 199 -5.97 -29.60 -10.00
CA VAL A 199 -4.53 -29.50 -10.34
C VAL A 199 -3.73 -28.69 -9.35
N LEU A 200 -4.38 -27.83 -8.54
CA LEU A 200 -3.75 -26.96 -7.55
C LEU A 200 -4.46 -27.13 -6.19
N PRO A 201 -3.76 -26.84 -5.09
CA PRO A 201 -4.34 -26.93 -3.75
C PRO A 201 -5.45 -25.90 -3.53
N ILE A 202 -6.41 -26.24 -2.68
CA ILE A 202 -7.57 -25.41 -2.37
C ILE A 202 -7.17 -24.30 -1.39
N SER A 203 -6.31 -24.56 -0.40
CA SER A 203 -6.05 -23.67 0.71
C SER A 203 -4.68 -23.89 1.36
N GLY A 204 -4.25 -22.93 2.19
CA GLY A 204 -3.02 -23.00 2.95
C GLY A 204 -1.79 -22.51 2.17
N ALA A 205 -0.63 -22.54 2.82
CA ALA A 205 0.65 -22.20 2.20
C ALA A 205 1.53 -23.44 1.93
N THR A 206 1.23 -24.56 2.57
CA THR A 206 1.95 -25.83 2.46
C THR A 206 1.01 -27.00 2.69
N SER A 207 1.36 -28.17 2.18
CA SER A 207 0.61 -29.40 2.41
C SER A 207 0.78 -29.88 3.86
N PRO A 208 -0.31 -30.00 4.65
CA PRO A 208 -0.21 -30.43 6.04
C PRO A 208 0.33 -31.87 6.10
N TYR A 209 1.21 -32.13 7.07
CA TYR A 209 1.81 -33.45 7.35
C TYR A 209 2.61 -34.09 6.21
N ALA A 210 2.93 -33.35 5.13
CA ALA A 210 3.64 -33.93 3.98
C ALA A 210 5.13 -34.22 4.25
N GLY A 211 5.72 -33.63 5.28
CA GLY A 211 7.12 -33.84 5.67
C GLY A 211 8.13 -33.45 4.57
N HIS A 212 7.76 -32.55 3.69
CA HIS A 212 8.64 -32.11 2.60
C HIS A 212 9.81 -31.29 3.12
N GLU A 213 11.02 -31.63 2.69
CA GLU A 213 12.26 -30.92 3.01
C GLU A 213 12.95 -30.40 1.74
N GLY A 214 13.77 -29.36 1.87
CA GLY A 214 14.57 -28.80 0.79
C GLY A 214 13.75 -28.34 -0.42
N LEU A 215 14.11 -28.80 -1.60
CA LEU A 215 13.46 -28.40 -2.87
C LEU A 215 12.00 -28.82 -2.96
N ALA A 216 11.62 -29.95 -2.35
CA ALA A 216 10.23 -30.42 -2.33
C ALA A 216 9.33 -29.47 -1.53
N HIS A 217 9.83 -28.93 -0.43
CA HIS A 217 9.14 -27.92 0.36
C HIS A 217 8.93 -26.62 -0.40
N ILE A 218 9.96 -26.14 -1.12
CA ILE A 218 9.83 -24.94 -1.97
C ILE A 218 8.81 -25.15 -3.08
N ALA A 219 8.83 -26.32 -3.73
CA ALA A 219 7.85 -26.66 -4.76
C ALA A 219 6.43 -26.72 -4.23
N ASP A 220 6.24 -27.20 -3.00
CA ASP A 220 4.94 -27.23 -2.33
C ASP A 220 4.44 -25.82 -2.01
N ILE A 221 5.29 -24.94 -1.47
CA ILE A 221 4.96 -23.51 -1.27
C ILE A 221 4.55 -22.85 -2.58
N LEU A 222 5.31 -23.06 -3.67
CA LEU A 222 5.00 -22.47 -4.98
C LEU A 222 3.66 -22.94 -5.55
N LYS A 223 3.29 -24.20 -5.32
CA LYS A 223 1.97 -24.73 -5.73
C LYS A 223 0.83 -24.04 -4.98
N HIS A 224 0.96 -23.86 -3.66
CA HIS A 224 -0.04 -23.19 -2.84
C HIS A 224 -0.12 -21.69 -3.14
N LEU A 225 1.00 -21.08 -3.49
CA LEU A 225 1.10 -19.67 -3.85
C LEU A 225 0.50 -19.36 -5.24
N ALA A 226 0.41 -20.35 -6.13
CA ALA A 226 0.08 -20.15 -7.55
C ALA A 226 -1.28 -19.43 -7.76
N LEU A 227 -2.35 -19.88 -7.12
CA LEU A 227 -3.68 -19.28 -7.27
C LEU A 227 -3.82 -17.92 -6.60
N PRO A 228 -3.40 -17.73 -5.32
CA PRO A 228 -3.39 -16.42 -4.68
C PRO A 228 -2.60 -15.39 -5.48
N LEU A 229 -1.42 -15.76 -5.93
CA LEU A 229 -0.53 -14.91 -6.71
C LEU A 229 -1.12 -14.55 -8.07
N ALA A 230 -1.68 -15.54 -8.80
CA ALA A 230 -2.30 -15.32 -10.10
C ALA A 230 -3.49 -14.35 -10.00
N SER A 231 -4.34 -14.47 -8.98
CA SER A 231 -5.49 -13.58 -8.77
C SER A 231 -5.04 -12.12 -8.57
N MET A 232 -4.04 -11.89 -7.72
CA MET A 232 -3.48 -10.56 -7.50
C MET A 232 -2.82 -9.97 -8.74
N ILE A 233 -2.05 -10.79 -9.48
CA ILE A 233 -1.39 -10.34 -10.71
C ILE A 233 -2.42 -9.93 -11.77
N LEU A 234 -3.42 -10.76 -12.03
CA LEU A 234 -4.40 -10.54 -13.11
C LEU A 234 -5.12 -9.20 -12.97
N VAL A 235 -5.54 -8.84 -11.76
CA VAL A 235 -6.26 -7.59 -11.52
C VAL A 235 -5.33 -6.38 -11.63
N GLN A 236 -4.12 -6.48 -11.09
CA GLN A 236 -3.17 -5.36 -11.10
C GLN A 236 -2.57 -5.11 -12.48
N LEU A 237 -2.47 -6.18 -13.27
CA LEU A 237 -1.82 -6.16 -14.58
C LEU A 237 -2.43 -5.10 -15.51
N GLY A 238 -3.76 -4.93 -15.50
CA GLY A 238 -4.44 -3.99 -16.36
C GLY A 238 -3.96 -2.54 -16.21
N GLY A 239 -3.83 -2.07 -14.98
CA GLY A 239 -3.39 -0.71 -14.72
C GLY A 239 -1.91 -0.47 -15.04
N ILE A 240 -1.03 -1.44 -14.75
CA ILE A 240 0.41 -1.36 -15.05
C ILE A 240 0.62 -1.42 -16.57
N PHE A 241 -0.05 -2.35 -17.23
CA PHE A 241 -0.06 -2.48 -18.68
C PHE A 241 -0.48 -1.20 -19.38
N LEU A 242 -1.62 -0.60 -18.99
CA LEU A 242 -2.16 0.59 -19.62
C LEU A 242 -1.24 1.80 -19.43
N LEU A 243 -0.67 1.98 -18.24
CA LEU A 243 0.32 3.01 -17.98
C LEU A 243 1.53 2.85 -18.91
N THR A 244 2.11 1.65 -18.95
CA THR A 244 3.28 1.35 -19.77
C THR A 244 2.97 1.57 -21.25
N ARG A 245 1.85 1.03 -21.75
CA ARG A 245 1.42 1.18 -23.13
C ARG A 245 1.30 2.65 -23.54
N ASN A 246 0.61 3.45 -22.74
CA ASN A 246 0.40 4.87 -23.04
C ASN A 246 1.71 5.65 -23.02
N THR A 247 2.57 5.38 -22.06
CA THR A 247 3.92 5.97 -21.99
C THR A 247 4.74 5.62 -23.22
N ILE A 248 4.75 4.35 -23.65
CA ILE A 248 5.48 3.93 -24.87
C ILE A 248 4.95 4.63 -26.11
N VAL A 249 3.62 4.75 -26.26
CA VAL A 249 3.01 5.47 -27.40
C VAL A 249 3.50 6.93 -27.45
N THR A 250 3.55 7.61 -26.33
CA THR A 250 4.07 8.99 -26.26
C THR A 250 5.56 9.05 -26.57
N LEU A 251 6.35 8.17 -25.97
CA LEU A 251 7.81 8.15 -26.16
C LEU A 251 8.22 7.86 -27.61
N LEU A 252 7.43 7.09 -28.37
CA LEU A 252 7.74 6.77 -29.77
C LEU A 252 7.64 8.01 -30.71
N GLU A 253 6.97 9.07 -30.29
CA GLU A 253 6.84 10.33 -31.00
C GLU A 253 7.98 11.33 -30.68
N GLU A 254 8.83 11.01 -29.69
CA GLU A 254 9.91 11.85 -29.22
C GLU A 254 11.12 11.89 -30.17
N SER A 255 11.80 13.07 -30.22
CA SER A 255 12.93 13.34 -31.13
C SER A 255 14.11 12.40 -30.95
N PHE A 256 14.37 11.88 -29.74
CA PHE A 256 15.46 10.95 -29.50
C PHE A 256 15.22 9.58 -30.17
N ILE A 257 13.95 9.16 -30.32
CA ILE A 257 13.61 7.94 -31.07
C ILE A 257 13.85 8.13 -32.56
N LEU A 258 13.48 9.30 -33.11
CA LEU A 258 13.80 9.62 -34.52
C LEU A 258 15.32 9.61 -34.77
N THR A 259 16.09 10.16 -33.83
CA THR A 259 17.56 10.13 -33.89
C THR A 259 18.11 8.70 -33.85
N ALA A 260 17.56 7.82 -32.99
CA ALA A 260 17.96 6.43 -32.92
C ALA A 260 17.66 5.68 -34.23
N ARG A 261 16.51 5.93 -34.86
CA ARG A 261 16.16 5.38 -36.18
C ARG A 261 17.10 5.88 -37.28
N ALA A 262 17.41 7.18 -37.28
CA ALA A 262 18.34 7.77 -38.25
C ALA A 262 19.76 7.18 -38.12
N LYS A 263 20.18 6.77 -36.92
CA LYS A 263 21.44 6.07 -36.65
C LYS A 263 21.43 4.58 -37.04
N GLY A 264 20.29 4.05 -37.54
CA GLY A 264 20.17 2.66 -37.96
C GLY A 264 20.01 1.67 -36.81
N CYS A 265 19.57 2.10 -35.62
CA CYS A 265 19.30 1.20 -34.49
C CYS A 265 18.20 0.19 -34.87
N PRO A 266 18.41 -1.12 -34.60
CA PRO A 266 17.39 -2.14 -34.86
C PRO A 266 16.15 -1.91 -33.99
N GLU A 267 14.96 -2.29 -34.49
CA GLU A 267 13.67 -2.09 -33.83
C GLU A 267 13.64 -2.63 -32.39
N ARG A 268 14.28 -3.74 -32.11
CA ARG A 268 14.42 -4.29 -30.76
C ARG A 268 15.16 -3.33 -29.81
N CYS A 269 16.22 -2.69 -30.30
CA CYS A 269 16.97 -1.71 -29.52
C CYS A 269 16.13 -0.46 -29.25
N ILE A 270 15.41 0.05 -30.25
CA ILE A 270 14.51 1.18 -30.09
C ILE A 270 13.43 0.87 -29.04
N LYS A 271 12.83 -0.33 -29.14
CA LYS A 271 11.72 -0.78 -28.30
C LYS A 271 12.12 -0.93 -26.82
N TYR A 272 13.18 -1.67 -26.54
CA TYR A 272 13.56 -2.02 -25.17
C TYR A 272 14.63 -1.10 -24.58
N ALA A 273 15.68 -0.77 -25.34
CA ALA A 273 16.79 0.02 -24.80
C ALA A 273 16.51 1.53 -24.79
N HIS A 274 15.77 2.06 -25.77
CA HIS A 274 15.44 3.48 -25.82
C HIS A 274 14.07 3.77 -25.21
N ALA A 275 12.99 3.27 -25.74
CA ALA A 275 11.65 3.55 -25.25
C ALA A 275 11.37 2.86 -23.92
N GLY A 276 11.62 1.55 -23.81
CA GLY A 276 11.38 0.75 -22.61
C GLY A 276 12.14 1.25 -21.39
N ARG A 277 13.43 1.61 -21.55
CA ARG A 277 14.24 2.16 -20.45
C ARG A 277 13.67 3.48 -19.91
N ASN A 278 13.22 4.36 -20.80
CA ASN A 278 12.62 5.64 -20.39
C ASN A 278 11.21 5.46 -19.79
N CYS A 279 10.54 4.35 -20.06
CA CYS A 279 9.27 3.99 -19.42
C CYS A 279 9.43 3.53 -17.96
N LEU A 280 10.63 3.07 -17.55
CA LEU A 280 10.85 2.59 -16.19
C LEU A 280 10.63 3.69 -15.13
N LEU A 281 10.99 4.93 -15.41
CA LEU A 281 10.86 6.01 -14.43
C LEU A 281 9.39 6.25 -14.02
N PRO A 282 8.43 6.53 -14.92
CA PRO A 282 7.02 6.68 -14.52
C PRO A 282 6.42 5.38 -13.98
N LEU A 283 6.93 4.22 -14.40
CA LEU A 283 6.45 2.94 -13.94
C LEU A 283 6.86 2.66 -12.48
N THR A 284 8.13 2.86 -12.11
CA THR A 284 8.61 2.67 -10.72
C THR A 284 7.84 3.55 -9.74
N THR A 285 7.59 4.76 -10.14
CA THR A 285 6.76 5.74 -9.45
C THR A 285 5.35 5.22 -9.19
N ALA A 286 4.65 4.85 -10.26
CA ALA A 286 3.28 4.34 -10.15
C ALA A 286 3.20 3.00 -9.39
N THR A 287 4.23 2.15 -9.51
CA THR A 287 4.32 0.87 -8.78
C THR A 287 4.49 1.11 -7.29
N GLY A 288 5.33 2.06 -6.89
CA GLY A 288 5.50 2.43 -5.49
C GLY A 288 4.19 2.86 -4.83
N LEU A 289 3.41 3.71 -5.49
CA LEU A 289 2.10 4.17 -4.99
C LEU A 289 1.05 3.06 -4.86
N ARG A 290 1.28 1.89 -5.46
CA ARG A 290 0.36 0.75 -5.36
C ARG A 290 0.63 -0.17 -4.17
N ILE A 291 1.77 -0.02 -3.48
CA ILE A 291 2.13 -0.89 -2.34
C ILE A 291 1.05 -0.91 -1.25
N PRO A 292 0.47 0.23 -0.83
CA PRO A 292 -0.62 0.22 0.15
C PRO A 292 -1.87 -0.52 -0.31
N GLN A 293 -2.24 -0.37 -1.58
CA GLN A 293 -3.39 -1.05 -2.16
C GLN A 293 -3.20 -2.57 -2.22
N LEU A 294 -1.97 -3.02 -2.49
CA LEU A 294 -1.59 -4.43 -2.49
C LEU A 294 -1.77 -5.08 -1.13
N LEU A 295 -1.31 -4.42 -0.09
CA LEU A 295 -1.46 -4.92 1.28
C LEU A 295 -2.94 -5.05 1.66
N THR A 296 -3.78 -4.09 1.28
CA THR A 296 -5.23 -4.14 1.52
C THR A 296 -5.92 -5.23 0.69
N GLY A 297 -5.56 -5.39 -0.60
CA GLY A 297 -6.09 -6.44 -1.47
C GLY A 297 -5.69 -7.85 -1.01
N ALA A 298 -4.47 -8.01 -0.49
CA ALA A 298 -3.98 -9.27 0.03
C ALA A 298 -4.84 -9.83 1.18
N LEU A 299 -5.43 -8.96 2.03
CA LEU A 299 -6.29 -9.39 3.13
C LEU A 299 -7.41 -10.33 2.66
N PHE A 300 -8.13 -9.93 1.61
CA PHE A 300 -9.24 -10.75 1.08
C PHE A 300 -8.74 -12.01 0.38
N ILE A 301 -7.63 -11.95 -0.34
CA ILE A 301 -7.01 -13.11 -0.99
C ILE A 301 -6.55 -14.14 0.05
N GLU A 302 -5.92 -13.70 1.13
CA GLU A 302 -5.48 -14.57 2.22
C GLU A 302 -6.66 -15.28 2.88
N ILE A 303 -7.80 -14.59 3.06
CA ILE A 303 -9.03 -15.19 3.60
C ILE A 303 -9.58 -16.24 2.62
N VAL A 304 -9.73 -15.91 1.33
CA VAL A 304 -10.28 -16.81 0.31
C VAL A 304 -9.49 -18.12 0.21
N PHE A 305 -8.16 -18.02 0.24
CA PHE A 305 -7.28 -19.20 0.12
C PHE A 305 -6.83 -19.78 1.48
N SER A 306 -7.35 -19.26 2.60
CA SER A 306 -6.87 -19.58 3.95
C SER A 306 -5.34 -19.57 4.05
N TYR A 307 -4.74 -18.57 3.40
CA TYR A 307 -3.29 -18.37 3.36
C TYR A 307 -2.83 -17.77 4.70
N PRO A 308 -1.76 -18.27 5.35
CA PRO A 308 -1.42 -17.93 6.73
C PRO A 308 -0.76 -16.54 6.87
N GLY A 309 -1.35 -15.54 6.24
CA GLY A 309 -0.90 -14.16 6.28
C GLY A 309 -1.59 -13.33 7.35
N VAL A 310 -1.20 -12.05 7.41
CA VAL A 310 -1.70 -11.07 8.39
C VAL A 310 -3.20 -10.78 8.20
N GLY A 311 -3.72 -10.90 6.97
CA GLY A 311 -5.14 -10.71 6.67
C GLY A 311 -6.01 -11.83 7.21
N SER A 312 -5.62 -13.08 6.99
CA SER A 312 -6.34 -14.20 7.55
C SER A 312 -6.24 -14.23 9.09
N LEU A 313 -5.09 -13.80 9.63
CA LEU A 313 -4.89 -13.61 11.06
C LEU A 313 -5.83 -12.54 11.62
N LEU A 314 -6.00 -11.42 10.93
CA LEU A 314 -6.94 -10.37 11.31
C LEU A 314 -8.39 -10.88 11.32
N ASN A 315 -8.79 -11.65 10.31
CA ASN A 315 -10.12 -12.24 10.27
C ASN A 315 -10.36 -13.16 11.48
N THR A 316 -9.41 -14.04 11.76
CA THR A 316 -9.48 -14.93 12.95
C THR A 316 -9.54 -14.13 14.26
N ALA A 317 -8.75 -13.05 14.38
CA ALA A 317 -8.74 -12.20 15.56
C ALA A 317 -10.10 -11.48 15.76
N ILE A 318 -10.73 -11.04 14.65
CA ILE A 318 -12.06 -10.41 14.67
C ILE A 318 -13.12 -11.43 15.12
N ASP A 319 -13.12 -12.63 14.55
CA ASP A 319 -14.07 -13.69 14.89
C ASP A 319 -13.91 -14.14 16.36
N ALA A 320 -12.66 -14.22 16.83
CA ALA A 320 -12.32 -14.54 18.21
C ALA A 320 -12.46 -13.35 19.18
N ARG A 321 -12.73 -12.13 18.68
CA ARG A 321 -12.77 -10.89 19.46
C ARG A 321 -11.50 -10.63 20.28
N ASP A 322 -10.35 -11.02 19.72
CA ASP A 322 -9.04 -10.83 20.36
C ASP A 322 -8.57 -9.38 20.14
N TYR A 323 -9.01 -8.48 21.01
CA TYR A 323 -8.74 -7.05 20.88
C TYR A 323 -7.25 -6.69 20.84
N PRO A 324 -6.38 -7.24 21.73
CA PRO A 324 -4.94 -6.98 21.64
C PRO A 324 -4.35 -7.38 20.28
N LEU A 325 -4.75 -8.55 19.78
CA LEU A 325 -4.28 -9.03 18.48
C LEU A 325 -4.78 -8.16 17.32
N ILE A 326 -6.06 -7.76 17.34
CA ILE A 326 -6.63 -6.83 16.34
C ILE A 326 -5.85 -5.52 16.34
N GLN A 327 -5.61 -4.92 17.51
CA GLN A 327 -4.85 -3.67 17.66
C GLN A 327 -3.42 -3.80 17.13
N GLY A 328 -2.74 -4.88 17.51
CA GLY A 328 -1.37 -5.17 17.06
C GLY A 328 -1.29 -5.32 15.53
N ILE A 329 -2.22 -6.06 14.92
CA ILE A 329 -2.28 -6.26 13.48
C ILE A 329 -2.54 -4.95 12.74
N LEU A 330 -3.57 -4.19 13.15
CA LEU A 330 -3.89 -2.91 12.52
C LEU A 330 -2.73 -1.92 12.63
N LEU A 331 -2.03 -1.90 13.76
CA LEU A 331 -0.85 -1.09 13.95
C LEU A 331 0.27 -1.50 12.99
N VAL A 332 0.60 -2.80 12.91
CA VAL A 332 1.66 -3.30 12.03
C VAL A 332 1.33 -3.07 10.56
N ILE A 333 0.10 -3.31 10.12
CA ILE A 333 -0.33 -3.01 8.75
C ILE A 333 -0.14 -1.51 8.46
N THR A 334 -0.59 -0.65 9.36
CA THR A 334 -0.52 0.79 9.14
C THR A 334 0.91 1.31 9.15
N LEU A 335 1.77 0.81 10.05
CA LEU A 335 3.20 1.13 10.05
C LEU A 335 3.90 0.62 8.78
N THR A 336 3.50 -0.56 8.28
CA THR A 336 4.03 -1.10 7.02
C THR A 336 3.65 -0.21 5.84
N VAL A 337 2.38 0.23 5.76
CA VAL A 337 1.90 1.16 4.73
C VAL A 337 2.62 2.51 4.82
N LEU A 338 2.75 3.08 6.03
CA LEU A 338 3.47 4.34 6.24
C LEU A 338 4.94 4.24 5.83
N THR A 339 5.59 3.15 6.22
CA THR A 339 6.99 2.89 5.87
C THR A 339 7.15 2.75 4.36
N ALA A 340 6.24 2.02 3.71
CA ALA A 340 6.24 1.88 2.26
C ALA A 340 6.06 3.23 1.56
N ASN A 341 5.11 4.06 1.99
CA ASN A 341 4.91 5.41 1.44
C ASN A 341 6.14 6.28 1.65
N PHE A 342 6.72 6.28 2.85
CA PHE A 342 7.94 7.03 3.15
C PHE A 342 9.12 6.62 2.25
N LEU A 343 9.30 5.30 2.04
CA LEU A 343 10.34 4.78 1.14
C LEU A 343 10.10 5.20 -0.31
N VAL A 344 8.85 5.22 -0.75
CA VAL A 344 8.47 5.71 -2.09
C VAL A 344 8.76 7.20 -2.22
N ASP A 345 8.40 8.03 -1.25
CA ASP A 345 8.69 9.46 -1.24
C ASP A 345 10.20 9.73 -1.26
N LEU A 346 10.97 8.93 -0.51
CA LEU A 346 12.43 9.00 -0.50
C LEU A 346 13.03 8.61 -1.87
N LEU A 347 12.49 7.58 -2.51
CA LEU A 347 12.89 7.18 -3.86
C LEU A 347 12.57 8.28 -4.88
N TYR A 348 11.40 8.92 -4.78
CA TYR A 348 11.02 10.06 -5.61
C TYR A 348 12.00 11.19 -5.53
N SER A 349 12.37 11.59 -4.33
CA SER A 349 13.31 12.69 -4.11
C SER A 349 14.70 12.42 -4.69
N ARG A 350 15.06 11.14 -4.89
CA ARG A 350 16.34 10.73 -5.51
C ARG A 350 16.26 10.55 -7.02
N LEU A 351 15.11 10.10 -7.54
CA LEU A 351 14.92 9.78 -8.95
C LEU A 351 14.54 11.00 -9.80
N ASP A 352 13.81 11.96 -9.23
CA ASP A 352 13.45 13.19 -9.93
C ASP A 352 14.01 14.43 -9.20
N PRO A 353 15.20 14.94 -9.62
CA PRO A 353 15.78 16.14 -9.03
C PRO A 353 14.95 17.42 -9.28
N ARG A 354 13.94 17.40 -10.17
CA ARG A 354 13.07 18.55 -10.44
C ARG A 354 12.09 18.82 -9.30
N VAL A 355 11.73 17.79 -8.52
CA VAL A 355 10.85 17.94 -7.36
C VAL A 355 11.53 18.72 -6.21
N ARG A 356 12.85 18.77 -6.19
CA ARG A 356 13.66 19.51 -5.17
C ARG A 356 13.50 21.03 -5.24
N TYR A 357 12.98 21.59 -6.32
CA TYR A 357 12.88 23.05 -6.55
C TYR A 357 11.44 23.58 -6.44
N ALA A 358 10.48 22.75 -6.05
CA ALA A 358 9.06 23.12 -5.94
C ALA A 358 8.56 23.35 -4.50
N HIS A 359 9.49 23.42 -3.52
CA HIS A 359 9.17 23.70 -2.10
C HIS A 359 9.94 24.92 -1.61
#